data_db2b055654d835a21e686dda3aae07df
#
_entry.id   db2b055654d835a21e686dda3aae07df
#
_cell.length_a   1.000
_cell.length_b   1.000
_cell.length_c   1.000
_cell.angle_alpha   90.00
_cell.angle_beta   90.00
_cell.angle_gamma   90.00
#
_symmetry.space_group_name_H-M   'P 1'
#
loop_
_entity.id
_entity.type
_entity.pdbx_description
1 polymer ?
#
loop_
_entity_poly.entity_id
_entity_poly.type
_entity_poly.pdbx_seq_one_letter_code
_entity_poly.pdbx_strand_id
1 'polypeptide(L)'
;RANFDENFPKPFLNLILRKLNLARSDSLYPGARYHNRRDLLAFPKLGTADLNYEKAEPVPVKSLKRRKASLFAAIRRRDILLHVPYQPFGNLIRLLQEASIDPLVQSIIMTQYRLAKGSCIAGALQAAARNGKEVFVLVEPQARFDEEANIKWAGRYRDAGVQVQLGVQGLKVHSKMVLITRKEQGQI
;
A
#
# COMPACT_ATOMS: atom_id res chain seq x y z
N ARG A 1 7.06 -26.70 8.83
CA ARG A 1 7.38 -26.85 7.41
C ARG A 1 8.81 -26.43 7.19
N ALA A 2 9.63 -27.30 6.56
CA ALA A 2 11.00 -26.99 6.18
C ALA A 2 11.27 -27.42 4.73
N ASN A 3 11.96 -26.56 3.98
CA ASN A 3 12.51 -26.90 2.67
C ASN A 3 14.03 -27.06 2.83
N PHE A 4 14.59 -28.02 2.17
CA PHE A 4 16.04 -28.31 2.25
C PHE A 4 16.55 -28.83 0.90
N ASP A 5 17.85 -28.68 0.63
CA ASP A 5 18.49 -29.24 -0.56
C ASP A 5 18.43 -30.77 -0.47
N GLU A 6 17.94 -31.45 -1.51
CA GLU A 6 17.84 -32.92 -1.54
C GLU A 6 19.18 -33.63 -1.35
N ASN A 7 20.28 -32.96 -1.71
CA ASN A 7 21.65 -33.47 -1.52
C ASN A 7 22.22 -33.11 -0.12
N PHE A 8 21.40 -32.56 0.75
CA PHE A 8 21.87 -32.16 2.10
C PHE A 8 22.23 -33.41 2.93
N PRO A 9 23.38 -33.44 3.59
CA PRO A 9 23.83 -34.60 4.35
C PRO A 9 22.80 -35.03 5.40
N LYS A 10 22.30 -36.25 5.29
CA LYS A 10 21.24 -36.79 6.18
C LYS A 10 21.55 -36.67 7.68
N PRO A 11 22.80 -36.95 8.16
CA PRO A 11 23.11 -36.78 9.58
C PRO A 11 22.94 -35.35 10.06
N PHE A 12 23.35 -34.38 9.22
CA PHE A 12 23.26 -32.96 9.54
C PHE A 12 21.81 -32.46 9.48
N LEU A 13 21.04 -32.92 8.48
CA LEU A 13 19.59 -32.66 8.42
C LEU A 13 18.89 -33.15 9.70
N ASN A 14 19.16 -34.37 10.12
CA ASN A 14 18.59 -34.95 11.34
C ASN A 14 18.99 -34.18 12.60
N LEU A 15 20.20 -33.64 12.65
CA LEU A 15 20.64 -32.76 13.75
C LEU A 15 19.81 -31.48 13.80
N ILE A 16 19.65 -30.82 12.65
CA ILE A 16 18.86 -29.58 12.53
C ILE A 16 17.41 -29.85 12.94
N LEU A 17 16.77 -30.89 12.38
CA LEU A 17 15.38 -31.23 12.69
C LEU A 17 15.16 -31.45 14.19
N ARG A 18 16.08 -32.17 14.86
CA ARG A 18 16.05 -32.36 16.31
C ARG A 18 16.19 -31.04 17.06
N LYS A 19 17.14 -30.18 16.66
CA LYS A 19 17.37 -28.88 17.32
C LYS A 19 16.21 -27.92 17.15
N LEU A 20 15.49 -27.99 16.03
CA LEU A 20 14.30 -27.20 15.75
C LEU A 20 12.99 -27.86 16.23
N ASN A 21 13.09 -29.03 16.89
CA ASN A 21 11.94 -29.81 17.34
C ASN A 21 10.91 -30.09 16.20
N LEU A 22 11.41 -30.41 15.00
CA LEU A 22 10.60 -30.76 13.85
C LEU A 22 10.51 -32.29 13.76
N ALA A 23 9.28 -32.82 13.80
CA ALA A 23 9.02 -34.24 13.62
C ALA A 23 9.09 -34.64 12.13
N ARG A 24 9.33 -35.93 11.84
CA ARG A 24 9.25 -36.46 10.48
C ARG A 24 7.85 -36.37 9.85
N SER A 25 6.81 -36.24 10.69
CA SER A 25 5.44 -35.98 10.28
C SER A 25 5.20 -34.54 9.81
N ASP A 26 6.12 -33.63 10.13
CA ASP A 26 6.02 -32.27 9.64
C ASP A 26 6.26 -32.19 8.14
N SER A 27 5.76 -31.13 7.53
CA SER A 27 5.91 -30.92 6.09
C SER A 27 7.37 -30.61 5.73
N LEU A 28 8.12 -31.67 5.40
CA LEU A 28 9.50 -31.62 4.95
C LEU A 28 9.54 -31.75 3.43
N TYR A 29 10.09 -30.74 2.76
CA TYR A 29 10.15 -30.70 1.29
C TYR A 29 11.60 -30.68 0.81
N PRO A 30 12.11 -31.80 0.28
CA PRO A 30 13.36 -31.79 -0.47
C PRO A 30 13.17 -31.00 -1.77
N GLY A 31 14.20 -30.34 -2.22
CA GLY A 31 14.18 -29.57 -3.45
C GLY A 31 15.56 -29.17 -3.90
N ALA A 32 15.63 -28.23 -4.83
CA ALA A 32 16.89 -27.69 -5.31
C ALA A 32 17.62 -26.86 -4.23
N ARG A 33 18.91 -26.59 -4.45
CA ARG A 33 19.78 -25.82 -3.56
C ARG A 33 19.22 -24.43 -3.26
N TYR A 34 18.55 -23.79 -4.22
CA TYR A 34 18.03 -22.43 -4.11
C TYR A 34 16.52 -22.44 -3.91
N HIS A 35 16.07 -21.95 -2.75
CA HIS A 35 14.65 -21.93 -2.37
C HIS A 35 14.07 -20.51 -2.30
N ASN A 36 14.81 -19.50 -2.73
CA ASN A 36 14.34 -18.12 -2.68
C ASN A 36 13.33 -17.83 -3.79
N ARG A 37 12.08 -18.25 -3.58
CA ARG A 37 10.98 -18.01 -4.52
C ARG A 37 10.66 -16.53 -4.73
N ARG A 38 11.17 -15.64 -3.86
CA ARG A 38 11.02 -14.20 -4.03
C ARG A 38 11.69 -13.70 -5.30
N ASP A 39 12.79 -14.34 -5.72
CA ASP A 39 13.50 -13.97 -6.94
C ASP A 39 12.64 -14.17 -8.19
N LEU A 40 11.65 -15.06 -8.14
CA LEU A 40 10.69 -15.26 -9.22
C LEU A 40 9.74 -14.05 -9.41
N LEU A 41 9.63 -13.14 -8.43
CA LEU A 41 8.87 -11.89 -8.58
C LEU A 41 9.54 -10.92 -9.55
N ALA A 42 10.86 -11.05 -9.73
CA ALA A 42 11.66 -10.28 -10.67
C ALA A 42 12.08 -11.14 -11.88
N PHE A 43 11.23 -12.11 -12.26
CA PHE A 43 11.52 -12.97 -13.40
C PHE A 43 11.82 -12.14 -14.65
N PRO A 44 12.95 -12.37 -15.34
CA PRO A 44 13.33 -11.59 -16.49
C PRO A 44 12.30 -11.77 -17.62
N LYS A 45 12.08 -10.71 -18.39
CA LYS A 45 11.19 -10.75 -19.55
C LYS A 45 11.89 -11.50 -20.70
N LEU A 46 11.91 -12.81 -20.62
CA LEU A 46 12.55 -13.73 -21.56
C LEU A 46 11.53 -14.26 -22.58
N GLY A 47 10.76 -13.45 -23.20
CA GLY A 47 9.74 -13.98 -24.09
C GLY A 47 9.34 -13.04 -25.20
N THR A 48 8.67 -13.57 -26.17
CA THR A 48 8.01 -12.84 -27.23
C THR A 48 6.72 -12.18 -26.72
N ALA A 49 6.17 -11.26 -27.48
CA ALA A 49 4.99 -10.49 -27.05
C ALA A 49 3.76 -11.37 -26.76
N ASP A 50 3.65 -12.51 -27.45
CA ASP A 50 2.58 -13.51 -27.29
C ASP A 50 2.59 -14.22 -25.94
N LEU A 51 3.70 -14.20 -25.19
CA LEU A 51 3.79 -14.73 -23.83
C LEU A 51 3.37 -13.71 -22.76
N ASN A 52 2.92 -12.54 -23.16
CA ASN A 52 2.43 -11.52 -22.24
C ASN A 52 0.94 -11.27 -22.49
N TYR A 53 0.19 -11.07 -21.40
CA TYR A 53 -1.16 -10.57 -21.53
C TYR A 53 -1.18 -9.17 -22.15
N GLU A 54 -2.18 -8.91 -22.99
CA GLU A 54 -2.44 -7.55 -23.47
C GLU A 54 -2.67 -6.61 -22.31
N LYS A 55 -2.07 -5.43 -22.41
CA LYS A 55 -2.23 -4.38 -21.40
C LYS A 55 -3.62 -3.77 -21.52
N ALA A 56 -4.52 -4.15 -20.62
CA ALA A 56 -5.84 -3.55 -20.54
C ALA A 56 -5.75 -2.12 -19.99
N GLU A 57 -6.34 -1.15 -20.72
CA GLU A 57 -6.46 0.22 -20.23
C GLU A 57 -7.67 0.33 -19.28
N PRO A 58 -7.53 1.01 -18.13
CA PRO A 58 -8.64 1.17 -17.19
C PRO A 58 -9.80 1.95 -17.80
N VAL A 59 -11.02 1.44 -17.62
CA VAL A 59 -12.26 2.05 -18.13
C VAL A 59 -12.59 3.33 -17.34
N PRO A 60 -12.71 4.50 -17.98
CA PRO A 60 -13.00 5.73 -17.29
C PRO A 60 -14.39 5.73 -16.64
N VAL A 61 -14.49 6.23 -15.42
CA VAL A 61 -15.76 6.43 -14.71
C VAL A 61 -16.51 7.60 -15.32
N LYS A 62 -17.69 7.36 -15.91
CA LYS A 62 -18.47 8.39 -16.64
C LYS A 62 -18.72 9.65 -15.81
N SER A 63 -19.07 9.50 -14.53
CA SER A 63 -19.34 10.63 -13.61
C SER A 63 -18.10 11.45 -13.24
N LEU A 64 -16.87 10.91 -13.46
CA LEU A 64 -15.61 11.54 -13.11
C LEU A 64 -14.76 11.94 -14.32
N LYS A 65 -15.28 11.81 -15.55
CA LYS A 65 -14.55 12.07 -16.80
C LYS A 65 -14.07 13.53 -16.93
N ARG A 66 -14.79 14.50 -16.37
CA ARG A 66 -14.41 15.90 -16.45
C ARG A 66 -13.23 16.17 -15.48
N ARG A 67 -12.01 16.21 -16.00
CA ARG A 67 -10.80 16.49 -15.20
C ARG A 67 -10.86 17.78 -14.38
N LYS A 68 -11.59 18.79 -14.85
CA LYS A 68 -11.76 20.09 -14.18
C LYS A 68 -12.94 20.12 -13.19
N ALA A 69 -13.78 19.07 -13.13
CA ALA A 69 -14.89 19.05 -12.20
C ALA A 69 -14.41 18.62 -10.80
N SER A 70 -14.92 19.28 -9.78
CA SER A 70 -14.66 18.95 -8.38
C SER A 70 -15.16 17.54 -8.04
N LEU A 71 -14.32 16.74 -7.39
CA LEU A 71 -14.69 15.42 -6.89
C LEU A 71 -15.58 15.54 -5.66
N PHE A 72 -15.41 16.55 -4.83
CA PHE A 72 -16.33 16.84 -3.74
C PHE A 72 -17.73 17.15 -4.24
N ALA A 73 -17.88 17.93 -5.32
CA ALA A 73 -19.17 18.16 -5.93
C ALA A 73 -19.83 16.89 -6.52
N ALA A 74 -19.02 15.95 -7.01
CA ALA A 74 -19.52 14.65 -7.49
C ALA A 74 -19.98 13.76 -6.32
N ILE A 75 -19.20 13.67 -5.24
CA ILE A 75 -19.50 12.89 -4.04
C ILE A 75 -20.76 13.41 -3.32
N ARG A 76 -20.95 14.74 -3.25
CA ARG A 76 -22.17 15.34 -2.68
C ARG A 76 -23.46 14.90 -3.38
N ARG A 77 -23.39 14.55 -4.65
CA ARG A 77 -24.58 14.14 -5.42
C ARG A 77 -24.92 12.67 -5.22
N ARG A 78 -23.94 11.82 -5.00
CA ARG A 78 -24.11 10.37 -4.83
C ARG A 78 -22.80 9.72 -4.39
N ASP A 79 -22.92 8.55 -3.81
CA ASP A 79 -21.80 7.66 -3.54
C ASP A 79 -21.12 7.23 -4.84
N ILE A 80 -19.81 7.05 -4.80
CA ILE A 80 -18.99 6.66 -5.94
C ILE A 80 -18.22 5.38 -5.61
N LEU A 81 -18.57 4.30 -6.30
CA LEU A 81 -17.82 3.04 -6.22
C LEU A 81 -16.78 3.01 -7.36
N LEU A 82 -15.55 2.63 -7.01
CA LEU A 82 -14.46 2.40 -7.95
C LEU A 82 -14.01 0.95 -7.88
N HIS A 83 -14.01 0.26 -9.03
CA HIS A 83 -13.51 -1.10 -9.17
C HIS A 83 -12.09 -1.07 -9.74
N VAL A 84 -11.10 -0.97 -8.87
CA VAL A 84 -9.66 -0.96 -9.23
C VAL A 84 -9.17 -2.41 -9.37
N PRO A 85 -8.33 -2.75 -10.36
CA PRO A 85 -7.63 -1.89 -11.32
C PRO A 85 -8.41 -1.60 -12.61
N TYR A 86 -9.60 -2.15 -12.79
CA TYR A 86 -10.41 -1.99 -14.02
C TYR A 86 -10.91 -0.55 -14.23
N GLN A 87 -10.97 0.25 -13.17
CA GLN A 87 -11.19 1.68 -13.20
C GLN A 87 -9.98 2.43 -12.65
N PRO A 88 -9.71 3.69 -13.10
CA PRO A 88 -8.50 4.40 -12.75
C PRO A 88 -8.41 4.71 -11.24
N PHE A 89 -7.37 4.21 -10.58
CA PHE A 89 -7.00 4.57 -9.20
C PHE A 89 -6.68 6.07 -9.04
N GLY A 90 -6.28 6.72 -10.14
CA GLY A 90 -5.98 8.15 -10.17
C GLY A 90 -7.11 9.06 -9.67
N ASN A 91 -8.36 8.57 -9.62
CA ASN A 91 -9.47 9.35 -9.04
C ASN A 91 -9.30 9.56 -7.53
N LEU A 92 -8.78 8.58 -6.78
CA LEU A 92 -8.45 8.76 -5.35
C LEU A 92 -7.31 9.76 -5.18
N ILE A 93 -6.27 9.68 -6.02
CA ILE A 93 -5.17 10.64 -6.00
C ILE A 93 -5.67 12.06 -6.26
N ARG A 94 -6.54 12.25 -7.25
CA ARG A 94 -7.17 13.54 -7.54
C ARG A 94 -7.99 14.07 -6.36
N LEU A 95 -8.73 13.21 -5.66
CA LEU A 95 -9.48 13.62 -4.46
C LEU A 95 -8.56 14.16 -3.38
N LEU A 96 -7.44 13.48 -3.11
CA LEU A 96 -6.47 13.94 -2.12
C LEU A 96 -5.74 15.22 -2.56
N GLN A 97 -5.44 15.36 -3.86
CA GLN A 97 -4.86 16.58 -4.42
C GLN A 97 -5.85 17.75 -4.33
N GLU A 98 -7.13 17.53 -4.65
CA GLU A 98 -8.18 18.53 -4.48
C GLU A 98 -8.32 18.91 -2.98
N ALA A 99 -8.36 17.91 -2.10
CA ALA A 99 -8.41 18.14 -0.65
C ALA A 99 -7.20 18.94 -0.13
N SER A 100 -6.03 18.75 -0.71
CA SER A 100 -4.81 19.43 -0.27
C SER A 100 -4.84 20.95 -0.50
N ILE A 101 -5.57 21.41 -1.51
CA ILE A 101 -5.65 22.83 -1.90
C ILE A 101 -7.01 23.47 -1.58
N ASP A 102 -8.06 22.71 -1.30
CA ASP A 102 -9.39 23.23 -1.01
C ASP A 102 -9.39 23.96 0.34
N PRO A 103 -9.71 25.26 0.39
CA PRO A 103 -9.69 26.04 1.62
C PRO A 103 -10.74 25.60 2.65
N LEU A 104 -11.77 24.89 2.23
CA LEU A 104 -12.82 24.38 3.11
C LEU A 104 -12.43 23.05 3.78
N VAL A 105 -11.42 22.34 3.30
CA VAL A 105 -10.91 21.14 3.94
C VAL A 105 -10.09 21.50 5.17
N GLN A 106 -10.46 20.94 6.32
CA GLN A 106 -9.83 21.18 7.60
C GLN A 106 -8.83 20.10 7.96
N SER A 107 -9.23 18.82 7.80
CA SER A 107 -8.38 17.71 8.17
C SER A 107 -8.42 16.54 7.19
N ILE A 108 -7.35 15.76 7.17
CA ILE A 108 -7.24 14.50 6.43
C ILE A 108 -6.64 13.45 7.36
N ILE A 109 -7.37 12.36 7.60
CA ILE A 109 -6.92 11.21 8.39
C ILE A 109 -6.80 10.02 7.45
N MET A 110 -5.66 9.33 7.45
CA MET A 110 -5.44 8.20 6.55
C MET A 110 -4.69 7.05 7.21
N THR A 111 -5.10 5.82 6.91
CA THR A 111 -4.32 4.63 7.22
C THR A 111 -3.41 4.25 6.06
N GLN A 112 -2.17 3.83 6.33
CA GLN A 112 -1.22 3.42 5.31
C GLN A 112 -0.52 2.11 5.67
N TYR A 113 -0.62 1.14 4.76
CA TYR A 113 0.03 -0.15 4.89
C TYR A 113 1.34 -0.22 4.11
N ARG A 114 1.34 0.21 2.85
CA ARG A 114 2.50 0.27 1.95
C ARG A 114 2.48 1.53 1.12
N LEU A 115 3.65 2.09 0.89
CA LEU A 115 3.85 3.27 0.07
C LEU A 115 4.86 2.99 -1.04
N ALA A 116 4.49 3.31 -2.27
CA ALA A 116 5.42 3.29 -3.39
C ALA A 116 6.51 4.36 -3.23
N LYS A 117 7.67 4.13 -3.87
CA LYS A 117 8.70 5.17 -4.04
C LYS A 117 8.13 6.36 -4.77
N GLY A 118 7.97 7.47 -4.51
CA GLY A 118 7.33 8.57 -5.26
C GLY A 118 5.81 8.53 -5.23
N SER A 119 5.23 8.12 -4.10
CA SER A 119 3.79 8.05 -3.93
C SER A 119 3.12 9.43 -4.09
N CYS A 120 2.24 9.58 -5.09
CA CYS A 120 1.41 10.77 -5.27
C CYS A 120 0.46 11.01 -4.09
N ILE A 121 0.02 9.94 -3.41
CA ILE A 121 -0.77 10.04 -2.17
C ILE A 121 0.05 10.74 -1.08
N ALA A 122 1.28 10.29 -0.87
CA ALA A 122 2.16 10.90 0.11
C ALA A 122 2.44 12.38 -0.20
N GLY A 123 2.68 12.69 -1.48
CA GLY A 123 2.85 14.07 -1.94
C GLY A 123 1.62 14.95 -1.64
N ALA A 124 0.41 14.44 -1.87
CA ALA A 124 -0.83 15.16 -1.59
C ALA A 124 -1.03 15.42 -0.08
N LEU A 125 -0.73 14.45 0.78
CA LEU A 125 -0.81 14.60 2.24
C LEU A 125 0.22 15.62 2.77
N GLN A 126 1.44 15.58 2.25
CA GLN A 126 2.47 16.58 2.60
C GLN A 126 2.07 17.98 2.13
N ALA A 127 1.50 18.10 0.92
CA ALA A 127 0.99 19.38 0.42
C ALA A 127 -0.16 19.89 1.29
N ALA A 128 -1.08 19.04 1.72
CA ALA A 128 -2.16 19.39 2.62
C ALA A 128 -1.64 19.97 3.95
N ALA A 129 -0.68 19.29 4.58
CA ALA A 129 -0.08 19.78 5.82
C ALA A 129 0.63 21.13 5.65
N ARG A 130 1.40 21.30 4.58
CA ARG A 130 2.04 22.59 4.25
C ARG A 130 1.04 23.70 3.95
N ASN A 131 -0.15 23.35 3.47
CA ASN A 131 -1.26 24.29 3.26
C ASN A 131 -2.09 24.53 4.54
N GLY A 132 -1.56 24.17 5.72
CA GLY A 132 -2.16 24.45 7.02
C GLY A 132 -3.31 23.53 7.42
N LYS A 133 -3.49 22.39 6.75
CA LYS A 133 -4.51 21.41 7.13
C LYS A 133 -3.99 20.45 8.20
N GLU A 134 -4.87 20.01 9.08
CA GLU A 134 -4.56 18.94 10.02
C GLU A 134 -4.46 17.61 9.27
N VAL A 135 -3.27 17.02 9.21
CA VAL A 135 -3.07 15.73 8.55
C VAL A 135 -2.54 14.71 9.53
N PHE A 136 -3.27 13.61 9.69
CA PHE A 136 -2.88 12.49 10.53
C PHE A 136 -2.76 11.21 9.70
N VAL A 137 -1.65 10.50 9.85
CA VAL A 137 -1.41 9.24 9.13
C VAL A 137 -1.04 8.13 10.12
N LEU A 138 -1.82 7.06 10.12
CA LEU A 138 -1.52 5.84 10.83
C LEU A 138 -0.79 4.88 9.91
N VAL A 139 0.51 4.68 10.13
CA VAL A 139 1.39 3.85 9.29
C VAL A 139 1.64 2.50 9.93
N GLU A 140 1.51 1.41 9.17
CA GLU A 140 1.90 0.07 9.62
C GLU A 140 3.43 -0.09 9.62
N PRO A 141 4.09 -0.26 10.77
CA PRO A 141 5.54 -0.40 10.81
C PRO A 141 6.02 -1.77 10.33
N GLN A 142 5.17 -2.81 10.44
CA GLN A 142 5.50 -4.19 10.10
C GLN A 142 4.87 -4.65 8.78
N ALA A 143 4.90 -3.77 7.78
CA ALA A 143 4.47 -4.14 6.42
C ALA A 143 5.55 -5.01 5.77
N ARG A 144 5.32 -6.33 5.72
CA ARG A 144 6.30 -7.32 5.24
C ARG A 144 6.96 -6.89 3.93
N PHE A 145 8.29 -6.79 3.94
CA PHE A 145 9.20 -6.33 2.88
C PHE A 145 9.24 -4.81 2.63
N ASP A 146 8.46 -4.01 3.36
CA ASP A 146 8.39 -2.57 3.16
C ASP A 146 8.65 -1.78 4.47
N GLU A 147 9.15 -2.45 5.52
CA GLU A 147 9.36 -1.88 6.86
C GLU A 147 10.26 -0.63 6.79
N GLU A 148 11.41 -0.74 6.15
CA GLU A 148 12.35 0.38 6.01
C GLU A 148 11.75 1.53 5.20
N ALA A 149 11.02 1.22 4.13
CA ALA A 149 10.36 2.21 3.30
C ALA A 149 9.29 2.98 4.08
N ASN A 150 8.49 2.28 4.89
CA ASN A 150 7.45 2.91 5.71
C ASN A 150 8.04 3.81 6.80
N ILE A 151 9.15 3.40 7.43
CA ILE A 151 9.86 4.24 8.41
C ILE A 151 10.42 5.51 7.76
N LYS A 152 11.03 5.40 6.58
CA LYS A 152 11.51 6.56 5.81
C LYS A 152 10.38 7.52 5.44
N TRP A 153 9.23 6.99 5.04
CA TRP A 153 8.06 7.82 4.77
C TRP A 153 7.51 8.51 6.02
N ALA A 154 7.50 7.81 7.16
CA ALA A 154 7.08 8.42 8.43
C ALA A 154 7.96 9.64 8.81
N GLY A 155 9.28 9.56 8.58
CA GLY A 155 10.18 10.70 8.72
C GLY A 155 9.79 11.87 7.81
N ARG A 156 9.67 11.63 6.51
CA ARG A 156 9.29 12.66 5.52
C ARG A 156 7.93 13.30 5.79
N TYR A 157 6.99 12.58 6.36
CA TYR A 157 5.70 13.12 6.78
C TYR A 157 5.85 14.09 7.93
N ARG A 158 6.62 13.73 8.98
CA ARG A 158 6.89 14.61 10.12
C ARG A 158 7.58 15.90 9.68
N ASP A 159 8.56 15.79 8.78
CA ASP A 159 9.27 16.95 8.20
C ASP A 159 8.33 17.90 7.45
N ALA A 160 7.21 17.39 6.93
CA ALA A 160 6.18 18.18 6.24
C ALA A 160 5.05 18.68 7.17
N GLY A 161 5.12 18.40 8.48
CA GLY A 161 4.09 18.78 9.45
C GLY A 161 2.92 17.80 9.57
N VAL A 162 3.02 16.60 8.99
CA VAL A 162 2.02 15.54 9.14
C VAL A 162 2.20 14.85 10.49
N GLN A 163 1.13 14.69 11.24
CA GLN A 163 1.11 13.87 12.45
C GLN A 163 1.15 12.39 12.06
N VAL A 164 2.12 11.65 12.59
CA VAL A 164 2.34 10.23 12.25
C VAL A 164 2.30 9.38 13.49
N GLN A 165 1.43 8.38 13.48
CA GLN A 165 1.44 7.27 14.42
C GLN A 165 1.94 6.00 13.75
N LEU A 166 2.85 5.28 14.40
CA LEU A 166 3.36 3.99 13.94
C LEU A 166 2.62 2.86 14.65
N GLY A 167 1.74 2.19 13.90
CA GLY A 167 1.00 1.03 14.39
C GLY A 167 0.02 1.31 15.52
N VAL A 168 -0.64 0.25 15.94
CA VAL A 168 -1.49 0.18 17.14
C VAL A 168 -1.05 -1.07 17.91
N GLN A 169 -0.81 -0.93 19.21
CA GLN A 169 -0.34 -2.03 20.03
C GLN A 169 -1.31 -3.22 19.98
N GLY A 170 -0.78 -4.40 19.69
CA GLY A 170 -1.57 -5.64 19.59
C GLY A 170 -2.41 -5.79 18.31
N LEU A 171 -2.41 -4.80 17.42
CA LEU A 171 -3.18 -4.83 16.18
C LEU A 171 -2.29 -4.57 14.96
N LYS A 172 -2.74 -5.05 13.81
CA LYS A 172 -2.12 -4.75 12.52
C LYS A 172 -2.98 -3.78 11.72
N VAL A 173 -2.38 -2.67 11.29
CA VAL A 173 -3.08 -1.66 10.49
C VAL A 173 -3.20 -2.16 9.05
N HIS A 174 -4.31 -2.79 8.72
CA HIS A 174 -4.54 -3.34 7.38
C HIS A 174 -5.70 -2.68 6.62
N SER A 175 -6.57 -1.95 7.27
CA SER A 175 -7.61 -1.15 6.62
C SER A 175 -7.00 -0.08 5.72
N LYS A 176 -7.66 0.23 4.60
CA LYS A 176 -7.31 1.32 3.68
C LYS A 176 -8.43 2.35 3.76
N MET A 177 -8.25 3.32 4.63
CA MET A 177 -9.26 4.33 4.96
C MET A 177 -8.70 5.73 4.78
N VAL A 178 -9.53 6.62 4.29
CA VAL A 178 -9.30 8.06 4.23
C VAL A 178 -10.54 8.76 4.75
N LEU A 179 -10.38 9.64 5.72
CA LEU A 179 -11.41 10.54 6.19
C LEU A 179 -10.96 11.96 5.88
N ILE A 180 -11.79 12.71 5.15
CA ILE A 180 -11.55 14.12 4.85
C ILE A 180 -12.67 14.94 5.48
N THR A 181 -12.31 15.83 6.40
CA THR A 181 -13.26 16.76 7.04
C THR A 181 -13.26 18.07 6.27
N ARG A 182 -14.42 18.43 5.75
CA ARG A 182 -14.63 19.62 4.95
C ARG A 182 -15.79 20.46 5.49
N LYS A 183 -15.58 21.74 5.73
CA LYS A 183 -16.62 22.67 6.18
C LYS A 183 -17.53 23.03 5.01
N GLU A 184 -18.84 22.79 5.15
CA GLU A 184 -19.85 23.13 4.13
C GLU A 184 -21.00 23.89 4.79
N GLN A 185 -21.36 25.06 4.26
CA GLN A 185 -22.50 25.88 4.74
C GLN A 185 -22.52 26.13 6.28
N GLY A 186 -21.34 26.30 6.87
CA GLY A 186 -21.22 26.47 8.31
C GLY A 186 -21.19 25.18 9.14
N GLN A 187 -21.37 24.01 8.53
CA GLN A 187 -21.27 22.69 9.15
C GLN A 187 -19.96 22.00 8.75
N ILE A 188 -19.50 21.12 9.62
CA ILE A 188 -18.30 20.29 9.39
C ILE A 188 -18.74 18.87 9.02
#